data_1f18dbe1ddb1a6cc646a905420b90d0d
#
_entry.id   1f18dbe1ddb1a6cc646a905420b90d0d
#
_cell.length_a   1.000
_cell.length_b   1.000
_cell.length_c   1.000
_cell.angle_alpha   90.00
_cell.angle_beta   90.00
_cell.angle_gamma   90.00
#
_symmetry.space_group_name_H-M   'P 1'
#
loop_
_entity.id
_entity.type
_entity.pdbx_description
1 polymer ?
#
loop_
_entity_poly.entity_id
_entity_poly.type
_entity_poly.pdbx_seq_one_letter_code
_entity_poly.pdbx_strand_id
1 'polypeptide(L)'
;VTEDYIEKPIGVVLSGYKRAIRSERADSKAGNAEFVVTLANGTDPMATNYHNEVQKLALFFIENADAIDPSSDEGGGFWRVMYLFRRHSEEKYSLAGFVTLFHFHSPFRKPKPGIVMRICQAVVLPLYQRAGHGSRMYQEVYNVADGRYDSKLTDTEVEIVQVNVEDPAPAFVALR
;
A
#
# COMPACT_ATOMS: atom_id res chain seq x y z
N VAL A 1 -3.05 17.89 -16.13
CA VAL A 1 -2.42 16.77 -15.38
C VAL A 1 -2.46 15.60 -16.33
N THR A 2 -1.33 15.26 -16.94
CA THR A 2 -1.18 14.05 -17.73
C THR A 2 -1.37 12.90 -16.74
N GLU A 3 -2.40 12.09 -16.94
CA GLU A 3 -2.56 10.84 -16.21
C GLU A 3 -1.42 9.92 -16.65
N ASP A 4 -0.39 9.78 -15.82
CA ASP A 4 0.70 8.86 -16.08
C ASP A 4 0.20 7.44 -15.79
N TYR A 5 0.00 6.69 -16.87
CA TYR A 5 -0.40 5.29 -16.79
C TYR A 5 0.83 4.39 -16.84
N ILE A 6 0.74 3.29 -16.11
CA ILE A 6 1.70 2.18 -16.21
C ILE A 6 1.03 0.98 -16.89
N GLU A 7 1.79 0.19 -17.62
CA GLU A 7 1.28 -0.97 -18.38
C GLU A 7 0.94 -2.14 -17.46
N LYS A 8 1.66 -2.28 -16.36
CA LYS A 8 1.47 -3.37 -15.38
C LYS A 8 1.54 -2.81 -13.96
N PRO A 9 0.72 -3.34 -13.04
CA PRO A 9 0.81 -2.94 -11.64
C PRO A 9 2.15 -3.37 -11.05
N ILE A 10 2.74 -2.53 -10.21
CA ILE A 10 4.01 -2.79 -9.54
C ILE A 10 3.79 -3.76 -8.37
N GLY A 11 4.61 -4.78 -8.27
CA GLY A 11 4.54 -5.80 -7.23
C GLY A 11 3.61 -6.98 -7.57
N VAL A 12 3.41 -7.85 -6.60
CA VAL A 12 2.55 -9.03 -6.71
C VAL A 12 1.11 -8.64 -6.44
N VAL A 13 0.19 -9.06 -7.31
CA VAL A 13 -1.26 -8.81 -7.13
C VAL A 13 -1.77 -9.67 -5.97
N LEU A 14 -2.30 -9.02 -4.95
CA LEU A 14 -2.94 -9.68 -3.80
C LEU A 14 -4.43 -9.87 -4.03
N SER A 15 -5.12 -8.83 -4.46
CA SER A 15 -6.57 -8.87 -4.68
C SER A 15 -7.02 -7.86 -5.72
N GLY A 16 -8.22 -8.10 -6.28
CA GLY A 16 -8.92 -7.17 -7.15
C GLY A 16 -10.36 -6.99 -6.71
N TYR A 17 -10.92 -5.81 -6.94
CA TYR A 17 -12.31 -5.50 -6.61
C TYR A 17 -12.89 -4.39 -7.49
N LYS A 18 -14.22 -4.30 -7.50
CA LYS A 18 -14.93 -3.21 -8.20
C LYS A 18 -15.51 -2.23 -7.21
N ARG A 19 -15.42 -0.93 -7.53
CA ARG A 19 -15.97 0.14 -6.71
C ARG A 19 -16.52 1.25 -7.58
N ALA A 20 -17.63 1.86 -7.15
CA ALA A 20 -18.17 3.04 -7.81
C ALA A 20 -17.17 4.21 -7.71
N ILE A 21 -16.95 4.89 -8.82
CA ILE A 21 -16.20 6.14 -8.87
C ILE A 21 -17.20 7.30 -8.88
N ARG A 22 -16.87 8.36 -8.14
CA ARG A 22 -17.60 9.63 -8.28
C ARG A 22 -17.33 10.17 -9.68
N SER A 23 -18.39 10.36 -10.44
CA SER A 23 -18.27 11.03 -11.73
C SER A 23 -17.94 12.49 -11.49
N GLU A 24 -16.90 12.99 -12.15
CA GLU A 24 -16.57 14.42 -12.16
C GLU A 24 -17.55 15.24 -13.03
N ARG A 25 -18.38 14.57 -13.83
CA ARG A 25 -19.42 15.19 -14.66
C ARG A 25 -20.80 14.80 -14.12
N ALA A 26 -21.62 15.83 -13.85
CA ALA A 26 -22.97 15.68 -13.33
C ALA A 26 -23.88 14.76 -14.19
N ASP A 27 -23.57 14.59 -15.47
CA ASP A 27 -24.38 13.84 -16.43
C ASP A 27 -23.89 12.42 -16.74
N SER A 28 -22.77 11.97 -16.14
CA SER A 28 -22.27 10.62 -16.37
C SER A 28 -22.71 9.68 -15.27
N LYS A 29 -23.35 8.55 -15.63
CA LYS A 29 -23.71 7.48 -14.70
C LYS A 29 -22.46 7.05 -13.94
N ALA A 30 -22.55 7.00 -12.60
CA ALA A 30 -21.51 6.42 -11.76
C ALA A 30 -21.19 5.01 -12.26
N GLY A 31 -20.02 4.83 -12.85
CA GLY A 31 -19.56 3.52 -13.32
C GLY A 31 -18.75 2.82 -12.23
N ASN A 32 -18.78 1.50 -12.24
CA ASN A 32 -17.84 0.72 -11.42
C ASN A 32 -16.47 0.69 -12.10
N ALA A 33 -15.44 1.10 -11.39
CA ALA A 33 -14.05 0.91 -11.80
C ALA A 33 -13.46 -0.33 -11.11
N GLU A 34 -12.54 -0.95 -11.78
CA GLU A 34 -11.72 -2.03 -11.24
C GLU A 34 -10.50 -1.49 -10.53
N PHE A 35 -10.20 -2.07 -9.37
CA PHE A 35 -9.02 -1.76 -8.57
C PHE A 35 -8.28 -3.03 -8.24
N VAL A 36 -6.95 -2.93 -8.20
CA VAL A 36 -6.07 -4.02 -7.78
C VAL A 36 -5.18 -3.54 -6.64
N VAL A 37 -5.00 -4.40 -5.65
CA VAL A 37 -4.04 -4.19 -4.55
C VAL A 37 -2.85 -5.08 -4.81
N THR A 38 -1.66 -4.49 -4.75
CA THR A 38 -0.39 -5.20 -4.93
C THR A 38 0.52 -5.01 -3.74
N LEU A 39 1.48 -5.91 -3.58
CA LEU A 39 2.56 -5.81 -2.61
C LEU A 39 3.89 -5.93 -3.33
N ALA A 40 4.74 -4.94 -3.17
CA ALA A 40 6.06 -4.89 -3.76
C ALA A 40 7.15 -5.00 -2.69
N ASN A 41 8.24 -5.69 -3.02
CA ASN A 41 9.45 -5.68 -2.20
C ASN A 41 10.21 -4.38 -2.44
N GLY A 42 10.65 -3.70 -1.37
CA GLY A 42 11.40 -2.45 -1.48
C GLY A 42 12.73 -2.59 -2.21
N THR A 43 13.34 -3.80 -2.21
CA THR A 43 14.59 -4.09 -2.93
C THR A 43 14.40 -4.38 -4.42
N ASP A 44 13.14 -4.51 -4.89
CA ASP A 44 12.87 -4.62 -6.33
C ASP A 44 13.16 -3.27 -7.01
N PRO A 45 14.11 -3.20 -7.97
CA PRO A 45 14.47 -1.95 -8.63
C PRO A 45 13.29 -1.23 -9.29
N MET A 46 12.32 -1.97 -9.82
CA MET A 46 11.11 -1.38 -10.41
C MET A 46 10.25 -0.72 -9.34
N ALA A 47 10.06 -1.39 -8.21
CA ALA A 47 9.30 -0.85 -7.07
C ALA A 47 10.02 0.36 -6.45
N THR A 48 11.34 0.28 -6.26
CA THR A 48 12.16 1.38 -5.73
C THR A 48 12.04 2.62 -6.61
N ASN A 49 12.29 2.47 -7.92
CA ASN A 49 12.24 3.58 -8.86
C ASN A 49 10.83 4.21 -8.92
N TYR A 50 9.80 3.39 -8.98
CA TYR A 50 8.41 3.87 -8.99
C TYR A 50 8.06 4.59 -7.68
N HIS A 51 8.43 4.00 -6.53
CA HIS A 51 8.13 4.61 -5.25
C HIS A 51 8.83 5.94 -5.04
N ASN A 52 10.07 6.09 -5.48
CA ASN A 52 10.82 7.35 -5.43
C ASN A 52 10.11 8.50 -6.14
N GLU A 53 9.33 8.19 -7.19
CA GLU A 53 8.52 9.21 -7.86
C GLU A 53 7.20 9.48 -7.12
N VAL A 54 6.51 8.46 -6.66
CA VAL A 54 5.16 8.62 -6.10
C VAL A 54 5.16 9.02 -4.63
N GLN A 55 6.23 8.77 -3.87
CA GLN A 55 6.32 9.16 -2.45
C GLN A 55 6.25 10.68 -2.23
N LYS A 56 6.57 11.46 -3.23
CA LYS A 56 6.38 12.92 -3.21
C LYS A 56 4.94 13.30 -2.86
N LEU A 57 3.98 12.44 -3.19
CA LEU A 57 2.58 12.62 -2.82
C LEU A 57 2.35 12.50 -1.30
N ALA A 58 3.11 11.63 -0.60
CA ALA A 58 3.02 11.53 0.86
C ALA A 58 3.39 12.86 1.53
N LEU A 59 4.43 13.55 1.01
CA LEU A 59 4.88 14.84 1.53
C LEU A 59 3.81 15.93 1.41
N PHE A 60 2.86 15.80 0.48
CA PHE A 60 1.74 16.73 0.33
C PHE A 60 0.54 16.40 1.23
N PHE A 61 0.34 15.12 1.56
CA PHE A 61 -0.90 14.66 2.21
C PHE A 61 -0.70 14.23 3.67
N ILE A 62 0.52 13.98 4.09
CA ILE A 62 0.86 13.56 5.45
C ILE A 62 1.74 14.63 6.07
N GLU A 63 1.26 15.24 7.17
CA GLU A 63 2.04 16.18 7.96
C GLU A 63 3.25 15.45 8.56
N ASN A 64 4.43 16.08 8.47
CA ASN A 64 5.72 15.52 8.92
C ASN A 64 6.11 14.18 8.26
N ALA A 65 5.62 13.90 7.05
CA ALA A 65 6.12 12.76 6.30
C ALA A 65 7.55 13.02 5.83
N ASP A 66 8.42 12.03 6.03
CA ASP A 66 9.76 11.99 5.44
C ASP A 66 9.80 11.09 4.22
N ALA A 67 10.72 11.38 3.30
CA ALA A 67 11.02 10.46 2.21
C ALA A 67 11.70 9.21 2.76
N ILE A 68 11.35 8.06 2.23
CA ILE A 68 11.99 6.79 2.56
C ILE A 68 12.85 6.31 1.39
N ASP A 69 13.87 5.53 1.67
CA ASP A 69 14.56 4.70 0.69
C ASP A 69 14.01 3.26 0.81
N PRO A 70 13.15 2.82 -0.13
CA PRO A 70 12.56 1.49 -0.04
C PRO A 70 13.58 0.35 -0.12
N SER A 71 14.76 0.60 -0.71
CA SER A 71 15.83 -0.39 -0.83
C SER A 71 16.72 -0.48 0.41
N SER A 72 16.58 0.45 1.37
CA SER A 72 17.40 0.49 2.58
C SER A 72 17.02 -0.64 3.53
N ASP A 73 18.04 -1.23 4.15
CA ASP A 73 17.96 -2.17 5.27
C ASP A 73 18.34 -1.52 6.61
N GLU A 74 18.42 -0.20 6.66
CA GLU A 74 18.72 0.55 7.88
C GLU A 74 17.71 0.22 8.99
N GLY A 75 18.19 0.16 10.22
CA GLY A 75 17.34 -0.20 11.36
C GLY A 75 17.08 -1.69 11.54
N GLY A 76 17.76 -2.56 10.78
CA GLY A 76 17.66 -4.02 10.91
C GLY A 76 16.34 -4.60 10.40
N GLY A 77 15.75 -3.95 9.42
CA GLY A 77 14.50 -4.35 8.79
C GLY A 77 14.53 -4.19 7.28
N PHE A 78 13.36 -4.25 6.67
CA PHE A 78 13.19 -4.07 5.23
C PHE A 78 11.85 -3.43 4.90
N TRP A 79 11.78 -2.74 3.76
CA TRP A 79 10.59 -2.07 3.30
C TRP A 79 9.77 -2.93 2.35
N ARG A 80 8.46 -2.78 2.45
CA ARG A 80 7.50 -3.20 1.44
C ARG A 80 6.55 -2.06 1.14
N VAL A 81 6.05 -2.02 -0.07
CA VAL A 81 5.05 -1.03 -0.47
C VAL A 81 3.83 -1.74 -1.01
N MET A 82 2.69 -1.46 -0.40
CA MET A 82 1.41 -1.89 -0.89
C MET A 82 0.84 -0.77 -1.75
N TYR A 83 0.55 -1.05 -3.03
CA TYR A 83 -0.08 -0.10 -3.93
C TYR A 83 -1.53 -0.44 -4.18
N LEU A 84 -2.32 0.59 -4.39
CA LEU A 84 -3.66 0.52 -4.93
C LEU A 84 -3.64 1.13 -6.32
N PHE A 85 -3.94 0.33 -7.34
CA PHE A 85 -4.06 0.79 -8.71
C PHE A 85 -5.51 0.71 -9.18
N ARG A 86 -5.95 1.74 -9.92
CA ARG A 86 -7.15 1.65 -10.75
C ARG A 86 -6.77 1.02 -12.09
N ARG A 87 -7.47 -0.03 -12.47
CA ARG A 87 -7.33 -0.69 -13.76
C ARG A 87 -8.27 -0.03 -14.76
N HIS A 88 -7.74 0.48 -15.86
CA HIS A 88 -8.50 1.07 -16.96
C HIS A 88 -8.69 0.08 -18.11
N SER A 89 -7.66 -0.76 -18.38
CA SER A 89 -7.66 -1.87 -19.33
C SER A 89 -6.64 -2.92 -18.90
N GLU A 90 -6.38 -3.93 -19.71
CA GLU A 90 -5.39 -4.98 -19.40
C GLU A 90 -3.97 -4.43 -19.25
N GLU A 91 -3.63 -3.37 -19.98
CA GLU A 91 -2.29 -2.76 -20.00
C GLU A 91 -2.34 -1.29 -19.58
N LYS A 92 -3.31 -0.88 -18.76
CA LYS A 92 -3.43 0.52 -18.37
C LYS A 92 -3.89 0.66 -16.93
N TYR A 93 -2.96 1.09 -16.07
CA TYR A 93 -3.19 1.28 -14.65
C TYR A 93 -2.77 2.67 -14.21
N SER A 94 -3.49 3.25 -13.27
CA SER A 94 -3.11 4.49 -12.59
C SER A 94 -3.08 4.31 -11.10
N LEU A 95 -2.19 5.03 -10.42
CA LEU A 95 -2.10 5.00 -8.95
C LEU A 95 -3.37 5.60 -8.34
N ALA A 96 -3.91 4.91 -7.34
CA ALA A 96 -5.03 5.39 -6.53
C ALA A 96 -4.64 5.61 -5.06
N GLY A 97 -3.56 4.94 -4.62
CA GLY A 97 -3.03 5.09 -3.27
C GLY A 97 -1.88 4.14 -3.00
N PHE A 98 -1.23 4.30 -1.85
CA PHE A 98 -0.21 3.37 -1.37
C PHE A 98 -0.11 3.37 0.15
N VAL A 99 0.49 2.31 0.68
CA VAL A 99 0.88 2.16 2.09
C VAL A 99 2.31 1.68 2.14
N THR A 100 3.17 2.36 2.90
CA THR A 100 4.52 1.90 3.16
C THR A 100 4.56 1.09 4.45
N LEU A 101 5.23 -0.05 4.39
CA LEU A 101 5.30 -1.04 5.45
C LEU A 101 6.77 -1.30 5.78
N PHE A 102 7.17 -1.02 7.01
CA PHE A 102 8.48 -1.39 7.49
C PHE A 102 8.39 -2.67 8.32
N HIS A 103 9.18 -3.66 7.97
CA HIS A 103 9.26 -4.96 8.63
C HIS A 103 10.57 -5.04 9.39
N PHE A 104 10.53 -5.24 10.69
CA PHE A 104 11.73 -5.41 11.48
C PHE A 104 11.66 -6.67 12.35
N HIS A 105 12.83 -7.29 12.51
CA HIS A 105 12.94 -8.49 13.33
C HIS A 105 12.81 -8.15 14.80
N SER A 106 12.03 -8.96 15.52
CA SER A 106 11.88 -8.89 16.97
C SER A 106 12.27 -10.21 17.62
N PRO A 107 13.59 -10.49 17.71
CA PRO A 107 14.10 -11.80 18.14
C PRO A 107 13.84 -12.10 19.63
N PHE A 108 13.68 -11.06 20.44
CA PHE A 108 13.47 -11.20 21.90
C PHE A 108 12.02 -11.11 22.35
N ARG A 109 11.09 -11.03 21.40
CA ARG A 109 9.67 -10.95 21.73
C ARG A 109 9.17 -12.25 22.33
N LYS A 110 8.32 -12.14 23.36
CA LYS A 110 7.60 -13.27 23.97
C LYS A 110 6.14 -13.26 23.52
N PRO A 111 5.49 -14.43 23.36
CA PRO A 111 6.00 -15.78 23.64
C PRO A 111 6.97 -16.32 22.57
N LYS A 112 7.03 -15.73 21.36
CA LYS A 112 7.92 -16.17 20.28
C LYS A 112 8.48 -14.98 19.50
N PRO A 113 9.68 -15.14 18.93
CA PRO A 113 10.24 -14.16 18.00
C PRO A 113 9.42 -14.09 16.71
N GLY A 114 9.59 -13.04 15.94
CA GLY A 114 8.93 -12.86 14.67
C GLY A 114 9.24 -11.51 14.04
N ILE A 115 8.43 -11.13 13.06
CA ILE A 115 8.50 -9.82 12.42
C ILE A 115 7.41 -8.92 13.01
N VAL A 116 7.77 -7.68 13.30
CA VAL A 116 6.80 -6.60 13.54
C VAL A 116 6.66 -5.82 12.25
N MET A 117 5.45 -5.73 11.73
CA MET A 117 5.09 -4.91 10.57
C MET A 117 4.60 -3.55 11.05
N ARG A 118 5.21 -2.46 10.57
CA ARG A 118 4.81 -1.10 10.89
C ARG A 118 4.25 -0.41 9.65
N ILE A 119 3.04 0.11 9.76
CA ILE A 119 2.46 1.02 8.78
C ILE A 119 3.06 2.39 9.04
N CYS A 120 3.85 2.93 8.10
CA CYS A 120 4.52 4.23 8.25
C CYS A 120 3.77 5.34 7.50
N GLN A 121 3.39 5.09 6.26
CA GLN A 121 2.64 6.06 5.46
C GLN A 121 1.44 5.38 4.83
N ALA A 122 0.31 6.08 4.76
CA ALA A 122 -0.90 5.61 4.11
C ALA A 122 -1.57 6.76 3.35
N VAL A 123 -1.61 6.67 2.04
CA VAL A 123 -2.16 7.69 1.14
C VAL A 123 -3.21 7.06 0.24
N VAL A 124 -4.40 7.67 0.22
CA VAL A 124 -5.40 7.48 -0.84
C VAL A 124 -5.57 8.81 -1.54
N LEU A 125 -5.38 8.83 -2.85
CA LEU A 125 -5.45 10.06 -3.63
C LEU A 125 -6.85 10.67 -3.59
N PRO A 126 -6.98 12.02 -3.64
CA PRO A 126 -8.25 12.73 -3.40
C PRO A 126 -9.43 12.21 -4.23
N LEU A 127 -9.21 11.85 -5.50
CA LEU A 127 -10.25 11.32 -6.39
C LEU A 127 -10.85 9.99 -5.90
N TYR A 128 -10.13 9.25 -5.06
CA TYR A 128 -10.50 7.93 -4.57
C TYR A 128 -10.86 7.92 -3.08
N GLN A 129 -10.75 9.06 -2.40
CA GLN A 129 -11.10 9.17 -0.98
C GLN A 129 -12.60 8.99 -0.74
N ARG A 130 -12.96 8.61 0.49
CA ARG A 130 -14.34 8.40 0.94
C ARG A 130 -15.13 7.33 0.18
N ALA A 131 -14.44 6.47 -0.58
CA ALA A 131 -15.02 5.32 -1.30
C ALA A 131 -14.64 3.97 -0.66
N GLY A 132 -14.07 3.96 0.55
CA GLY A 132 -13.70 2.75 1.30
C GLY A 132 -12.39 2.11 0.86
N HIS A 133 -11.59 2.77 0.02
CA HIS A 133 -10.29 2.25 -0.44
C HIS A 133 -9.28 2.14 0.69
N GLY A 134 -9.24 3.12 1.62
CA GLY A 134 -8.37 3.06 2.79
C GLY A 134 -8.66 1.84 3.67
N SER A 135 -9.94 1.59 3.99
CA SER A 135 -10.35 0.41 4.77
C SER A 135 -9.98 -0.89 4.05
N ARG A 136 -10.10 -0.92 2.70
CA ARG A 136 -9.70 -2.09 1.93
C ARG A 136 -8.21 -2.35 2.00
N MET A 137 -7.37 -1.32 1.81
CA MET A 137 -5.92 -1.44 1.94
C MET A 137 -5.52 -1.87 3.36
N TYR A 138 -6.14 -1.28 4.38
CA TYR A 138 -5.93 -1.68 5.77
C TYR A 138 -6.24 -3.16 5.99
N GLN A 139 -7.38 -3.65 5.47
CA GLN A 139 -7.73 -5.07 5.53
C GLN A 139 -6.68 -5.96 4.85
N GLU A 140 -6.14 -5.53 3.70
CA GLU A 140 -5.11 -6.29 2.99
C GLU A 140 -3.78 -6.34 3.76
N VAL A 141 -3.41 -5.27 4.47
CA VAL A 141 -2.26 -5.30 5.39
C VAL A 141 -2.43 -6.40 6.43
N TYR A 142 -3.61 -6.51 7.05
CA TYR A 142 -3.88 -7.58 8.02
C TYR A 142 -3.98 -8.96 7.38
N ASN A 143 -4.51 -9.07 6.16
CA ASN A 143 -4.51 -10.33 5.44
C ASN A 143 -3.09 -10.86 5.16
N VAL A 144 -2.15 -9.95 4.85
CA VAL A 144 -0.72 -10.28 4.73
C VAL A 144 -0.15 -10.70 6.09
N ALA A 145 -0.43 -9.93 7.15
CA ALA A 145 0.06 -10.22 8.49
C ALA A 145 -0.46 -11.54 9.04
N ASP A 146 -1.70 -11.89 8.75
CA ASP A 146 -2.35 -13.15 9.15
C ASP A 146 -1.92 -14.37 8.30
N GLY A 147 -1.01 -14.17 7.32
CA GLY A 147 -0.54 -15.25 6.45
C GLY A 147 -1.62 -15.79 5.51
N ARG A 148 -2.61 -14.98 5.12
CA ARG A 148 -3.70 -15.41 4.22
C ARG A 148 -3.26 -15.55 2.76
N TYR A 149 -2.08 -15.07 2.43
CA TYR A 149 -1.46 -15.20 1.12
C TYR A 149 -0.32 -16.21 1.18
N ASP A 150 -0.06 -16.88 0.05
CA ASP A 150 1.08 -17.78 -0.06
C ASP A 150 2.38 -17.03 0.31
N SER A 151 3.17 -17.59 1.22
CA SER A 151 4.44 -17.02 1.67
C SER A 151 5.42 -16.76 0.52
N LYS A 152 5.35 -17.57 -0.55
CA LYS A 152 6.13 -17.36 -1.77
C LYS A 152 5.73 -16.10 -2.53
N LEU A 153 4.45 -15.71 -2.46
CA LEU A 153 3.96 -14.49 -3.11
C LEU A 153 4.34 -13.25 -2.30
N THR A 154 4.29 -13.37 -0.99
CA THR A 154 4.59 -12.24 -0.09
C THR A 154 6.04 -12.20 0.35
N ASP A 155 6.86 -13.23 -0.02
CA ASP A 155 8.25 -13.38 0.41
C ASP A 155 8.40 -13.21 1.94
N THR A 156 7.46 -13.80 2.69
CA THR A 156 7.38 -13.67 4.13
C THR A 156 7.54 -15.05 4.75
N GLU A 157 8.79 -15.51 4.88
CA GLU A 157 9.09 -16.81 5.50
C GLU A 157 8.93 -16.77 7.04
N VAL A 158 9.02 -15.59 7.63
CA VAL A 158 8.93 -15.40 9.08
C VAL A 158 7.57 -14.82 9.43
N GLU A 159 6.96 -15.38 10.48
CA GLU A 159 5.63 -14.95 10.94
C GLU A 159 5.62 -13.49 11.39
N ILE A 160 4.62 -12.74 10.92
CA ILE A 160 4.33 -11.41 11.42
C ILE A 160 3.57 -11.53 12.74
N VAL A 161 4.20 -11.13 13.82
CA VAL A 161 3.68 -11.30 15.18
C VAL A 161 2.98 -10.07 15.74
N GLN A 162 3.09 -8.95 15.04
CA GLN A 162 2.44 -7.69 15.41
C GLN A 162 2.35 -6.74 14.23
N VAL A 163 1.27 -5.98 14.17
CA VAL A 163 1.10 -4.82 13.27
C VAL A 163 1.03 -3.56 14.12
N ASN A 164 1.91 -2.61 13.84
CA ASN A 164 1.94 -1.29 14.47
C ASN A 164 1.59 -0.21 13.45
N VAL A 165 1.20 0.95 13.94
CA VAL A 165 1.00 2.15 13.11
C VAL A 165 1.83 3.27 13.69
N GLU A 166 2.61 3.95 12.86
CA GLU A 166 3.40 5.10 13.23
C GLU A 166 2.53 6.36 13.17
N ASP A 167 2.51 7.11 14.27
CA ASP A 167 1.81 8.39 14.43
C ASP A 167 0.45 8.48 13.68
N PRO A 168 -0.54 7.66 14.06
CA PRO A 168 -1.76 7.54 13.29
C PRO A 168 -2.57 8.85 13.30
N ALA A 169 -2.74 9.46 12.13
CA ALA A 169 -3.62 10.61 11.96
C ALA A 169 -5.08 10.25 12.33
N PRO A 170 -5.90 11.23 12.80
CA PRO A 170 -7.30 10.97 13.16
C PRO A 170 -8.12 10.28 12.06
N ALA A 171 -7.86 10.64 10.79
CA ALA A 171 -8.51 10.01 9.65
C ALA A 171 -8.13 8.52 9.49
N PHE A 172 -6.92 8.11 9.88
CA PHE A 172 -6.50 6.72 9.89
C PHE A 172 -7.14 5.95 11.06
N VAL A 173 -7.23 6.56 12.24
CA VAL A 173 -7.89 5.95 13.41
C VAL A 173 -9.35 5.59 13.10
N ALA A 174 -10.02 6.39 12.30
CA ALA A 174 -11.40 6.13 11.87
C ALA A 174 -11.56 4.96 10.88
N LEU A 175 -10.46 4.37 10.37
CA LEU A 175 -10.50 3.19 9.49
C LEU A 175 -10.57 1.85 10.26
N ARG A 176 -10.33 1.88 11.56
CA ARG A 176 -10.30 0.70 12.45
C ARG A 176 -11.70 0.19 12.79
#